data_17a0930f41d1599114a0cbe4217962d0
#
_entry.id   17a0930f41d1599114a0cbe4217962d0
#
_cell.length_a   1.000
_cell.length_b   1.000
_cell.length_c   1.000
_cell.angle_alpha   90.00
_cell.angle_beta   90.00
_cell.angle_gamma   90.00
#
_symmetry.space_group_name_H-M   'P 1'
#
loop_
_entity.id
_entity.type
_entity.pdbx_description
1 polymer ?
#
loop_
_entity_poly.entity_id
_entity_poly.type
_entity_poly.pdbx_seq_one_letter_code
_entity_poly.pdbx_strand_id
1 'polypeptide(L)'
;MDINKRELLVAGAVAGAGLAATQAVAQGRAARPVNSGRQPSSVDMTYKPRRLNKCIELWEDGQPIYYTGSGVGPNVDPYEQGRKMCKTWADAISYEMEHGCFDLKELREFMRGLKDGGGTKSGHRFPTVFVSPPVIGLDEAYARANTWVIEQLLCTGVMGIHICHARDPRAIETYMHMGARYPFPDFPNTPKVRMRGLRGNSASYAADIWGVSGGTYQHIADLWPLNPRGEIIFGVKIEDTYADETVAQTLAIPGMAMAEWGPGDHNLWLNGYHGVEDGGLSGHPVVRDAAGKVIADVSALPNMEAVRARVLAECKKNKVMFLNAAETEPGHNNVVQQIRDGCMVVAAGQGGEDVAIMGREFTKRRMPV
;
A
#
# COMPACT_ATOMS: atom_id res chain seq x y z
N MET A 1 -3.03 -44.71 -23.89
CA MET A 1 -1.92 -43.73 -23.86
C MET A 1 -1.47 -43.63 -22.42
N ASP A 2 -0.39 -44.33 -22.10
CA ASP A 2 0.18 -44.33 -20.74
C ASP A 2 1.01 -43.05 -20.55
N ILE A 3 0.55 -42.18 -19.71
CA ILE A 3 1.32 -40.98 -19.30
C ILE A 3 2.36 -41.44 -18.27
N ASN A 4 3.62 -41.26 -18.61
CA ASN A 4 4.77 -41.72 -17.88
C ASN A 4 4.84 -41.04 -16.49
N LYS A 5 4.83 -41.83 -15.40
CA LYS A 5 4.87 -41.40 -14.02
C LYS A 5 6.05 -40.46 -13.66
N ARG A 6 7.05 -40.38 -14.52
CA ARG A 6 8.20 -39.44 -14.33
C ARG A 6 7.85 -37.99 -14.65
N GLU A 7 6.90 -37.74 -15.55
CA GLU A 7 6.49 -36.35 -15.87
C GLU A 7 5.56 -35.75 -14.81
N LEU A 8 4.83 -36.60 -14.07
CA LEU A 8 3.97 -36.14 -12.98
C LEU A 8 4.78 -35.71 -11.73
N LEU A 9 5.99 -36.26 -11.55
CA LEU A 9 6.87 -35.88 -10.41
C LEU A 9 7.62 -34.59 -10.63
N VAL A 10 7.82 -34.17 -11.89
CA VAL A 10 8.45 -32.88 -12.21
C VAL A 10 7.45 -31.73 -12.08
N ALA A 11 6.17 -31.94 -12.43
CA ALA A 11 5.13 -30.93 -12.26
C ALA A 11 4.77 -30.63 -10.80
N GLY A 12 4.92 -31.64 -9.89
CA GLY A 12 4.67 -31.47 -8.45
C GLY A 12 5.80 -30.75 -7.70
N ALA A 13 7.01 -30.77 -8.23
CA ALA A 13 8.16 -30.12 -7.57
C ALA A 13 8.27 -28.62 -7.88
N VAL A 14 7.66 -28.15 -8.98
CA VAL A 14 7.72 -26.73 -9.39
C VAL A 14 6.69 -25.88 -8.62
N ALA A 15 5.55 -26.47 -8.23
CA ALA A 15 4.53 -25.75 -7.45
C ALA A 15 4.94 -25.48 -5.98
N GLY A 16 5.91 -26.25 -5.43
CA GLY A 16 6.39 -26.08 -4.06
C GLY A 16 7.54 -25.05 -3.93
N ALA A 17 8.23 -24.76 -5.02
CA ALA A 17 9.41 -23.87 -4.98
C ALA A 17 9.05 -22.38 -5.04
N GLY A 18 7.90 -22.00 -5.60
CA GLY A 18 7.47 -20.61 -5.73
C GLY A 18 7.10 -19.95 -4.39
N LEU A 19 6.51 -20.71 -3.46
CA LEU A 19 6.18 -20.21 -2.12
C LEU A 19 7.40 -20.19 -1.18
N ALA A 20 8.40 -21.04 -1.41
CA ALA A 20 9.61 -21.08 -0.61
C ALA A 20 10.61 -19.95 -0.98
N ALA A 21 10.58 -19.45 -2.21
CA ALA A 21 11.52 -18.42 -2.65
C ALA A 21 11.18 -17.03 -2.12
N THR A 22 9.90 -16.68 -1.95
CA THR A 22 9.48 -15.44 -1.27
C THR A 22 9.81 -15.47 0.22
N GLN A 23 9.87 -16.66 0.84
CA GLN A 23 10.28 -16.81 2.24
C GLN A 23 11.81 -16.94 2.40
N ALA A 24 12.53 -17.53 1.45
CA ALA A 24 13.98 -17.73 1.54
C ALA A 24 14.78 -16.42 1.40
N VAL A 25 14.28 -15.42 0.66
CA VAL A 25 14.89 -14.09 0.59
C VAL A 25 14.74 -13.32 1.91
N ALA A 26 13.70 -13.64 2.70
CA ALA A 26 13.50 -13.08 4.05
C ALA A 26 14.36 -13.76 5.14
N GLN A 27 14.85 -14.99 4.92
CA GLN A 27 15.56 -15.76 5.95
C GLN A 27 17.09 -15.68 5.90
N GLY A 28 17.68 -15.06 4.86
CA GLY A 28 19.13 -15.04 4.65
C GLY A 28 19.92 -13.90 5.30
N ARG A 29 19.27 -12.91 5.90
CA ARG A 29 19.93 -11.85 6.69
C ARG A 29 19.42 -11.90 8.13
N ALA A 30 20.33 -11.86 9.10
CA ALA A 30 19.98 -11.60 10.50
C ALA A 30 18.94 -10.49 10.53
N ALA A 31 17.79 -10.75 11.18
CA ALA A 31 16.68 -9.79 11.25
C ALA A 31 17.23 -8.45 11.73
N ARG A 32 17.35 -7.49 10.83
CA ARG A 32 17.71 -6.11 11.21
C ARG A 32 16.66 -5.63 12.20
N PRO A 33 17.05 -4.83 13.21
CA PRO A 33 16.07 -4.29 14.15
C PRO A 33 14.96 -3.57 13.37
N VAL A 34 13.72 -3.71 13.84
CA VAL A 34 12.53 -3.11 13.20
C VAL A 34 12.67 -1.59 13.06
N ASN A 35 13.53 -0.99 13.87
CA ASN A 35 13.92 0.40 13.80
C ASN A 35 15.31 0.57 14.40
N SER A 36 16.29 1.04 13.64
CA SER A 36 17.64 1.35 14.13
C SER A 36 17.66 2.56 15.09
N GLY A 37 16.57 3.29 15.19
CA GLY A 37 16.51 4.55 15.93
C GLY A 37 17.09 5.75 15.18
N ARG A 38 17.58 5.55 13.95
CA ARG A 38 18.16 6.65 13.13
C ARG A 38 17.08 7.65 12.74
N GLN A 39 17.41 8.92 12.90
CA GLN A 39 16.53 10.04 12.55
C GLN A 39 17.22 10.92 11.52
N PRO A 40 16.48 11.62 10.63
CA PRO A 40 17.06 12.68 9.81
C PRO A 40 17.61 13.81 10.67
N SER A 41 18.64 14.50 10.18
CA SER A 41 19.30 15.61 10.87
C SER A 41 18.37 16.79 11.15
N SER A 42 17.29 16.91 10.38
CA SER A 42 16.28 17.99 10.46
C SER A 42 15.12 17.70 11.41
N VAL A 43 15.11 16.56 12.12
CA VAL A 43 13.97 16.14 12.94
C VAL A 43 13.69 17.10 14.10
N ASP A 44 12.42 17.34 14.35
CA ASP A 44 11.92 18.15 15.47
C ASP A 44 11.41 17.23 16.58
N MET A 45 12.18 17.08 17.65
CA MET A 45 11.82 16.22 18.78
C MET A 45 10.68 16.79 19.64
N THR A 46 10.22 18.00 19.38
CA THR A 46 9.04 18.61 20.02
C THR A 46 7.76 18.43 19.21
N TYR A 47 7.85 17.71 18.08
CA TYR A 47 6.76 17.47 17.16
C TYR A 47 5.53 16.87 17.85
N LYS A 48 4.35 17.37 17.48
CA LYS A 48 3.06 16.85 17.95
C LYS A 48 2.16 16.61 16.75
N PRO A 49 1.49 15.44 16.65
CA PRO A 49 0.61 15.14 15.54
C PRO A 49 -0.61 16.06 15.50
N ARG A 50 -1.01 16.42 14.28
CA ARG A 50 -2.21 17.21 13.97
C ARG A 50 -3.31 16.31 13.40
N ARG A 51 -2.94 15.11 12.93
CA ARG A 51 -3.80 14.10 12.33
C ARG A 51 -3.70 12.79 13.11
N LEU A 52 -4.69 11.93 12.95
CA LEU A 52 -4.57 10.53 13.37
C LEU A 52 -3.79 9.73 12.34
N ASN A 53 -4.03 9.97 11.04
CA ASN A 53 -3.35 9.32 9.95
C ASN A 53 -2.02 10.02 9.65
N LYS A 54 -0.92 9.36 10.02
CA LYS A 54 0.45 9.86 9.83
C LYS A 54 0.78 10.18 8.37
N CYS A 55 0.26 9.39 7.43
CA CYS A 55 0.55 9.58 6.01
C CYS A 55 -0.11 10.84 5.45
N ILE A 56 -1.37 11.08 5.82
CA ILE A 56 -2.08 12.30 5.40
C ILE A 56 -1.34 13.53 5.91
N GLU A 57 -0.91 13.53 7.17
CA GLU A 57 -0.17 14.65 7.75
C GLU A 57 1.13 14.93 7.01
N LEU A 58 1.86 13.88 6.64
CA LEU A 58 3.08 14.01 5.85
C LEU A 58 2.82 14.59 4.46
N TRP A 59 1.79 14.13 3.78
CA TRP A 59 1.43 14.65 2.47
C TRP A 59 0.97 16.10 2.52
N GLU A 60 0.24 16.53 3.58
CA GLU A 60 -0.09 17.92 3.81
C GLU A 60 1.15 18.80 4.05
N ASP A 61 2.22 18.22 4.60
CA ASP A 61 3.52 18.88 4.77
C ASP A 61 4.43 18.75 3.52
N GLY A 62 3.91 18.21 2.40
CA GLY A 62 4.67 18.00 1.17
C GLY A 62 5.77 16.93 1.28
N GLN A 63 5.65 16.03 2.25
CA GLN A 63 6.63 14.99 2.52
C GLN A 63 6.20 13.64 1.93
N PRO A 64 7.11 12.88 1.28
CA PRO A 64 6.82 11.51 0.91
C PRO A 64 6.71 10.62 2.14
N ILE A 65 5.94 9.54 2.01
CA ILE A 65 5.86 8.47 3.00
C ILE A 65 6.65 7.25 2.55
N TYR A 66 7.07 6.44 3.51
CA TYR A 66 7.79 5.18 3.28
C TYR A 66 7.03 4.06 3.95
N TYR A 67 6.74 2.98 3.22
CA TYR A 67 6.02 1.85 3.79
C TYR A 67 6.80 0.55 3.77
N THR A 68 6.40 -0.37 4.63
CA THR A 68 6.87 -1.75 4.71
C THR A 68 5.69 -2.71 4.78
N GLY A 69 5.91 -3.99 4.51
CA GLY A 69 4.90 -5.04 4.73
C GLY A 69 4.63 -5.29 6.22
N SER A 70 3.49 -5.88 6.52
CA SER A 70 3.09 -6.22 7.90
C SER A 70 3.99 -7.27 8.55
N GLY A 71 4.59 -8.15 7.74
CA GLY A 71 5.37 -9.30 8.22
C GLY A 71 4.53 -10.35 8.94
N VAL A 72 3.20 -10.30 8.81
CA VAL A 72 2.29 -11.34 9.29
C VAL A 72 2.30 -12.50 8.29
N GLY A 73 2.22 -13.72 8.78
CA GLY A 73 2.24 -14.95 7.98
C GLY A 73 1.92 -16.18 8.85
N PRO A 74 1.92 -17.38 8.28
CA PRO A 74 1.33 -18.59 8.91
C PRO A 74 1.88 -18.96 10.30
N ASN A 75 3.08 -18.54 10.64
CA ASN A 75 3.75 -18.87 11.91
C ASN A 75 4.05 -17.64 12.76
N VAL A 76 3.37 -16.52 12.51
CA VAL A 76 3.60 -15.25 13.19
C VAL A 76 2.36 -14.92 14.01
N ASP A 77 2.52 -14.67 15.31
CA ASP A 77 1.44 -14.13 16.14
C ASP A 77 1.12 -12.70 15.70
N PRO A 78 -0.09 -12.44 15.19
CA PRO A 78 -0.42 -11.14 14.60
C PRO A 78 -0.47 -10.01 15.64
N TYR A 79 -0.86 -10.31 16.88
CA TYR A 79 -0.88 -9.32 17.97
C TYR A 79 0.53 -8.89 18.36
N GLU A 80 1.44 -9.84 18.60
CA GLU A 80 2.84 -9.53 18.95
C GLU A 80 3.57 -8.86 17.77
N GLN A 81 3.26 -9.27 16.54
CA GLN A 81 3.79 -8.60 15.36
C GLN A 81 3.31 -7.14 15.28
N GLY A 82 2.03 -6.89 15.54
CA GLY A 82 1.48 -5.54 15.61
C GLY A 82 2.17 -4.68 16.68
N ARG A 83 2.38 -5.21 17.89
CA ARG A 83 3.11 -4.51 18.96
C ARG A 83 4.51 -4.10 18.52
N LYS A 84 5.23 -5.02 17.87
CA LYS A 84 6.56 -4.77 17.32
C LYS A 84 6.52 -3.71 16.21
N MET A 85 5.58 -3.84 15.28
CA MET A 85 5.46 -2.96 14.11
C MET A 85 5.00 -1.55 14.46
N CYS A 86 4.41 -1.31 15.64
CA CYS A 86 4.14 0.04 16.14
C CYS A 86 5.41 0.91 16.23
N LYS A 87 6.57 0.29 16.40
CA LYS A 87 7.89 0.96 16.48
C LYS A 87 8.69 0.86 15.18
N THR A 88 8.06 0.52 14.05
CA THR A 88 8.75 0.41 12.75
C THR A 88 9.37 1.74 12.31
N TRP A 89 10.41 1.64 11.50
CA TRP A 89 11.00 2.77 10.78
C TRP A 89 10.04 3.37 9.72
N ALA A 90 9.02 2.62 9.31
CA ALA A 90 8.10 3.02 8.25
C ALA A 90 7.02 4.00 8.75
N ASP A 91 6.47 4.78 7.83
CA ASP A 91 5.34 5.66 8.09
C ASP A 91 4.02 4.94 7.96
N ALA A 92 4.01 3.94 7.07
CA ALA A 92 2.86 3.09 6.81
C ALA A 92 3.25 1.62 6.76
N ILE A 93 2.23 0.78 6.93
CA ILE A 93 2.32 -0.67 6.83
C ILE A 93 1.31 -1.11 5.77
N SER A 94 1.79 -1.84 4.75
CA SER A 94 0.94 -2.55 3.81
C SER A 94 0.56 -3.91 4.39
N TYR A 95 -0.74 -4.13 4.54
CA TYR A 95 -1.28 -5.43 4.96
C TYR A 95 -1.89 -6.11 3.74
N GLU A 96 -1.24 -7.19 3.30
CA GLU A 96 -1.55 -7.85 2.04
C GLU A 96 -2.57 -8.96 2.23
N MET A 97 -3.71 -8.87 1.54
CA MET A 97 -4.76 -9.90 1.49
C MET A 97 -5.13 -10.29 0.04
N GLU A 98 -4.55 -9.66 -0.97
CA GLU A 98 -4.75 -10.03 -2.36
C GLU A 98 -4.12 -11.38 -2.67
N HIS A 99 -2.85 -11.57 -2.26
CA HIS A 99 -2.10 -12.81 -2.44
C HIS A 99 -2.02 -13.66 -1.17
N GLY A 100 -2.53 -13.14 -0.06
CA GLY A 100 -2.61 -13.80 1.24
C GLY A 100 -4.01 -14.34 1.54
N CYS A 101 -4.22 -14.72 2.79
CA CYS A 101 -5.54 -15.12 3.26
C CYS A 101 -6.38 -13.91 3.65
N PHE A 102 -7.67 -13.92 3.30
CA PHE A 102 -8.63 -12.96 3.79
C PHE A 102 -9.05 -13.34 5.22
N ASP A 103 -8.27 -12.92 6.20
CA ASP A 103 -8.51 -13.20 7.62
C ASP A 103 -8.67 -11.90 8.43
N LEU A 104 -9.93 -11.53 8.64
CA LEU A 104 -10.29 -10.34 9.43
C LEU A 104 -9.97 -10.50 10.93
N LYS A 105 -9.92 -11.72 11.46
CA LYS A 105 -9.54 -11.95 12.85
C LYS A 105 -8.05 -11.66 13.02
N GLU A 106 -7.23 -12.17 12.13
CA GLU A 106 -5.78 -11.91 12.12
C GLU A 106 -5.50 -10.40 12.04
N LEU A 107 -6.13 -9.70 11.09
CA LEU A 107 -6.00 -8.25 10.94
C LEU A 107 -6.44 -7.49 12.20
N ARG A 108 -7.54 -7.90 12.85
CA ARG A 108 -8.00 -7.28 14.10
C ARG A 108 -6.97 -7.43 15.22
N GLU A 109 -6.36 -8.62 15.37
CA GLU A 109 -5.32 -8.87 16.36
C GLU A 109 -4.07 -8.03 16.06
N PHE A 110 -3.67 -7.93 14.79
CA PHE A 110 -2.57 -7.07 14.37
C PHE A 110 -2.84 -5.58 14.72
N MET A 111 -4.03 -5.06 14.39
CA MET A 111 -4.42 -3.68 14.73
C MET A 111 -4.47 -3.44 16.25
N ARG A 112 -4.93 -4.43 17.02
CA ARG A 112 -4.90 -4.38 18.49
C ARG A 112 -3.45 -4.32 19.01
N GLY A 113 -2.57 -5.13 18.45
CA GLY A 113 -1.15 -5.10 18.75
C GLY A 113 -0.51 -3.74 18.47
N LEU A 114 -0.81 -3.13 17.32
CA LEU A 114 -0.36 -1.78 16.98
C LEU A 114 -0.84 -0.75 18.02
N LYS A 115 -2.12 -0.78 18.39
CA LYS A 115 -2.69 0.08 19.42
C LYS A 115 -1.93 -0.04 20.74
N ASP A 116 -1.65 -1.27 21.17
CA ASP A 116 -1.03 -1.58 22.46
C ASP A 116 0.51 -1.44 22.43
N GLY A 117 1.10 -1.18 21.27
CA GLY A 117 2.54 -0.99 21.07
C GLY A 117 3.11 0.34 21.62
N GLY A 118 2.27 1.23 22.15
CA GLY A 118 2.68 2.43 22.87
C GLY A 118 3.07 3.64 22.00
N GLY A 119 2.49 3.74 20.80
CA GLY A 119 2.64 4.89 19.91
C GLY A 119 3.98 4.98 19.17
N THR A 120 4.02 5.83 18.16
CA THR A 120 5.22 6.14 17.37
C THR A 120 6.03 7.25 18.01
N LYS A 121 7.28 7.46 17.56
CA LYS A 121 8.09 8.59 18.03
C LYS A 121 7.54 9.97 17.62
N SER A 122 6.77 10.01 16.53
CA SER A 122 6.07 11.24 16.12
C SER A 122 4.82 11.55 16.95
N GLY A 123 4.47 10.68 17.90
CA GLY A 123 3.30 10.85 18.76
C GLY A 123 1.99 10.32 18.17
N HIS A 124 2.00 9.78 16.96
CA HIS A 124 0.83 9.07 16.40
C HIS A 124 0.62 7.77 17.16
N ARG A 125 -0.63 7.33 17.25
CA ARG A 125 -1.00 6.13 18.00
C ARG A 125 -0.36 4.87 17.42
N PHE A 126 -0.26 4.79 16.09
CA PHE A 126 0.43 3.75 15.33
C PHE A 126 0.76 4.24 13.90
N PRO A 127 1.62 3.55 13.14
CA PRO A 127 1.82 3.83 11.72
C PRO A 127 0.53 3.61 10.93
N THR A 128 0.30 4.37 9.87
CA THR A 128 -0.87 4.16 9.01
C THR A 128 -0.87 2.73 8.44
N VAL A 129 -1.99 2.01 8.55
CA VAL A 129 -2.17 0.70 7.91
C VAL A 129 -3.10 0.85 6.73
N PHE A 130 -2.66 0.45 5.54
CA PHE A 130 -3.51 0.26 4.38
C PHE A 130 -3.52 -1.20 3.94
N VAL A 131 -4.67 -1.67 3.49
CA VAL A 131 -4.91 -3.08 3.14
C VAL A 131 -5.13 -3.21 1.65
N SER A 132 -4.45 -4.16 1.01
CA SER A 132 -4.80 -4.66 -0.32
C SER A 132 -5.80 -5.81 -0.14
N PRO A 133 -7.10 -5.59 -0.40
CA PRO A 133 -8.12 -6.63 -0.22
C PRO A 133 -8.11 -7.64 -1.39
N PRO A 134 -8.77 -8.81 -1.22
CA PRO A 134 -8.87 -9.81 -2.29
C PRO A 134 -9.90 -9.44 -3.38
N VAL A 135 -10.46 -8.24 -3.33
CA VAL A 135 -11.40 -7.73 -4.34
C VAL A 135 -10.70 -6.74 -5.26
N ILE A 136 -11.03 -6.79 -6.53
CA ILE A 136 -10.40 -5.99 -7.58
C ILE A 136 -11.36 -4.97 -8.19
N GLY A 137 -10.84 -4.00 -8.92
CA GLY A 137 -11.63 -2.98 -9.61
C GLY A 137 -12.22 -3.46 -10.94
N LEU A 138 -12.89 -4.64 -10.97
CA LEU A 138 -13.30 -5.34 -12.19
C LEU A 138 -14.38 -4.59 -12.98
N ASP A 139 -15.56 -4.41 -12.38
CA ASP A 139 -16.70 -3.67 -12.90
C ASP A 139 -17.63 -3.18 -11.78
N GLU A 140 -18.61 -2.31 -12.11
CA GLU A 140 -19.53 -1.74 -11.11
C GLU A 140 -20.41 -2.80 -10.44
N ALA A 141 -20.85 -3.84 -11.16
CA ALA A 141 -21.71 -4.88 -10.60
C ALA A 141 -20.95 -5.74 -9.58
N TYR A 142 -19.73 -6.13 -9.93
CA TYR A 142 -18.83 -6.81 -9.02
C TYR A 142 -18.53 -5.97 -7.77
N ALA A 143 -18.24 -4.69 -7.93
CA ALA A 143 -17.96 -3.81 -6.82
C ALA A 143 -19.18 -3.64 -5.89
N ARG A 144 -20.39 -3.48 -6.44
CA ARG A 144 -21.64 -3.40 -5.65
C ARG A 144 -21.88 -4.65 -4.83
N ALA A 145 -21.59 -5.83 -5.37
CA ALA A 145 -21.71 -7.10 -4.64
C ALA A 145 -20.68 -7.26 -3.53
N ASN A 146 -19.56 -6.51 -3.58
CA ASN A 146 -18.42 -6.67 -2.68
C ASN A 146 -18.09 -5.43 -1.81
N THR A 147 -18.94 -4.41 -1.76
CA THR A 147 -18.73 -3.23 -0.88
C THR A 147 -18.56 -3.63 0.59
N TRP A 148 -19.21 -4.70 1.02
CA TRP A 148 -19.11 -5.22 2.38
C TRP A 148 -17.68 -5.57 2.79
N VAL A 149 -16.81 -5.96 1.84
CA VAL A 149 -15.39 -6.23 2.12
C VAL A 149 -14.72 -4.96 2.64
N ILE A 150 -14.94 -3.83 1.95
CA ILE A 150 -14.37 -2.53 2.35
C ILE A 150 -14.90 -2.11 3.73
N GLU A 151 -16.21 -2.28 3.95
CA GLU A 151 -16.84 -1.95 5.23
C GLU A 151 -16.23 -2.77 6.39
N GLN A 152 -16.06 -4.09 6.20
CA GLN A 152 -15.49 -4.98 7.22
C GLN A 152 -14.02 -4.68 7.50
N LEU A 153 -13.22 -4.39 6.47
CA LEU A 153 -11.84 -3.96 6.64
C LEU A 153 -11.76 -2.67 7.48
N LEU A 154 -12.54 -1.66 7.15
CA LEU A 154 -12.56 -0.42 7.92
C LEU A 154 -13.06 -0.59 9.36
N CYS A 155 -13.91 -1.60 9.62
CA CYS A 155 -14.32 -1.97 10.98
C CYS A 155 -13.17 -2.52 11.84
N THR A 156 -12.06 -2.95 11.26
CA THR A 156 -10.86 -3.37 12.01
C THR A 156 -10.02 -2.20 12.54
N GLY A 157 -10.29 -0.97 12.07
CA GLY A 157 -9.55 0.23 12.43
C GLY A 157 -8.39 0.58 11.51
N VAL A 158 -8.25 -0.07 10.36
CA VAL A 158 -7.28 0.35 9.33
C VAL A 158 -7.62 1.75 8.79
N MET A 159 -6.63 2.46 8.30
CA MET A 159 -6.76 3.83 7.83
C MET A 159 -6.58 3.97 6.32
N GLY A 160 -6.50 2.86 5.59
CA GLY A 160 -6.35 2.89 4.15
C GLY A 160 -6.82 1.60 3.47
N ILE A 161 -7.26 1.76 2.23
CA ILE A 161 -7.64 0.67 1.31
C ILE A 161 -6.87 0.88 0.01
N HIS A 162 -6.32 -0.20 -0.56
CA HIS A 162 -5.54 -0.18 -1.78
C HIS A 162 -6.05 -1.25 -2.75
N ILE A 163 -6.94 -0.86 -3.68
CA ILE A 163 -7.61 -1.78 -4.60
C ILE A 163 -6.71 -2.14 -5.77
N CYS A 164 -6.56 -3.43 -6.01
CA CYS A 164 -5.81 -3.98 -7.12
C CYS A 164 -6.61 -3.95 -8.43
N HIS A 165 -5.92 -4.00 -9.58
CA HIS A 165 -6.55 -4.07 -10.90
C HIS A 165 -7.70 -3.07 -11.10
N ALA A 166 -7.41 -1.79 -11.06
CA ALA A 166 -8.41 -0.72 -11.13
C ALA A 166 -8.94 -0.51 -12.57
N ARG A 167 -9.62 -1.52 -13.12
CA ARG A 167 -10.03 -1.61 -14.53
C ARG A 167 -11.23 -0.73 -14.89
N ASP A 168 -12.21 -0.64 -13.98
CA ASP A 168 -13.41 0.16 -14.21
C ASP A 168 -13.48 1.31 -13.19
N PRO A 169 -13.46 2.59 -13.65
CA PRO A 169 -13.62 3.74 -12.76
C PRO A 169 -14.91 3.71 -11.94
N ARG A 170 -15.99 3.08 -12.43
CA ARG A 170 -17.25 2.95 -11.70
C ARG A 170 -17.16 1.94 -10.57
N ALA A 171 -16.37 0.86 -10.76
CA ALA A 171 -16.08 -0.08 -9.68
C ALA A 171 -15.33 0.64 -8.55
N ILE A 172 -14.29 1.39 -8.88
CA ILE A 172 -13.51 2.13 -7.91
C ILE A 172 -14.35 3.19 -7.20
N GLU A 173 -15.15 3.98 -7.95
CA GLU A 173 -16.08 4.95 -7.36
C GLU A 173 -17.08 4.26 -6.40
N THR A 174 -17.55 3.07 -6.74
CA THR A 174 -18.46 2.28 -5.89
C THR A 174 -17.79 1.87 -4.58
N TYR A 175 -16.59 1.33 -4.61
CA TYR A 175 -15.84 1.01 -3.39
C TYR A 175 -15.57 2.25 -2.54
N MET A 176 -15.16 3.34 -3.16
CA MET A 176 -14.86 4.60 -2.48
C MET A 176 -16.10 5.22 -1.84
N HIS A 177 -17.13 5.48 -2.64
CA HIS A 177 -18.23 6.32 -2.19
C HIS A 177 -19.34 5.53 -1.51
N MET A 178 -19.57 4.26 -1.86
CA MET A 178 -20.54 3.40 -1.17
C MET A 178 -19.90 2.60 -0.04
N GLY A 179 -18.81 1.90 -0.31
CA GLY A 179 -18.21 0.98 0.66
C GLY A 179 -17.44 1.68 1.79
N ALA A 180 -16.68 2.73 1.48
CA ALA A 180 -15.80 3.32 2.49
C ALA A 180 -16.45 4.41 3.35
N ARG A 181 -17.57 4.98 2.96
CA ARG A 181 -18.17 6.16 3.59
C ARG A 181 -19.44 5.88 4.40
N TYR A 182 -19.67 6.72 5.39
CA TYR A 182 -20.98 6.85 6.02
C TYR A 182 -21.93 7.69 5.14
N PRO A 183 -23.28 7.55 5.28
CA PRO A 183 -24.26 8.24 4.44
C PRO A 183 -24.42 9.73 4.79
N PHE A 184 -23.33 10.44 4.98
CA PHE A 184 -23.36 11.87 5.24
C PHE A 184 -23.70 12.69 3.99
N PRO A 185 -24.25 13.90 4.14
CA PRO A 185 -24.40 14.83 3.03
C PRO A 185 -23.04 15.31 2.51
N ASP A 186 -23.03 15.88 1.32
CA ASP A 186 -21.84 16.47 0.74
C ASP A 186 -21.26 17.58 1.62
N PHE A 187 -19.93 17.71 1.61
CA PHE A 187 -19.26 18.78 2.33
C PHE A 187 -19.27 20.08 1.52
N PRO A 188 -19.38 21.26 2.16
CA PRO A 188 -19.25 22.53 1.47
C PRO A 188 -17.92 22.61 0.71
N ASN A 189 -17.97 23.12 -0.52
CA ASN A 189 -16.80 23.34 -1.40
C ASN A 189 -16.05 22.06 -1.83
N THR A 190 -16.65 20.91 -1.71
CA THR A 190 -16.10 19.65 -2.22
C THR A 190 -16.85 19.20 -3.48
N PRO A 191 -16.22 18.39 -4.34
CA PRO A 191 -16.91 17.79 -5.48
C PRO A 191 -18.11 16.97 -5.04
N LYS A 192 -19.21 17.06 -5.77
CA LYS A 192 -20.37 16.20 -5.55
C LYS A 192 -20.01 14.77 -5.93
N VAL A 193 -20.43 13.82 -5.08
CA VAL A 193 -20.29 12.39 -5.34
C VAL A 193 -21.61 11.81 -5.85
N ARG A 194 -21.52 10.84 -6.75
CA ARG A 194 -22.67 10.20 -7.38
C ARG A 194 -23.46 9.32 -6.39
N MET A 195 -22.77 8.74 -5.42
CA MET A 195 -23.32 7.77 -4.48
C MET A 195 -23.06 8.18 -3.05
N ARG A 196 -24.01 7.85 -2.16
CA ARG A 196 -23.81 7.97 -0.71
C ARG A 196 -23.22 6.70 -0.13
N GLY A 197 -22.53 6.83 0.99
CA GLY A 197 -21.99 5.71 1.74
C GLY A 197 -23.07 4.81 2.31
N LEU A 198 -22.73 3.54 2.52
CA LEU A 198 -23.61 2.51 3.06
C LEU A 198 -23.20 2.05 4.46
N ARG A 199 -22.08 2.54 5.00
CA ARG A 199 -21.65 2.12 6.34
C ARG A 199 -22.72 2.40 7.39
N GLY A 200 -23.04 1.36 8.18
CA GLY A 200 -24.05 1.44 9.25
C GLY A 200 -23.53 2.22 10.47
N ASN A 201 -24.50 2.71 11.27
CA ASN A 201 -24.23 3.46 12.49
C ASN A 201 -23.69 2.55 13.61
N SER A 202 -22.47 2.12 13.53
CA SER A 202 -21.72 1.51 14.66
C SER A 202 -20.24 1.40 14.28
N ALA A 203 -19.35 1.73 15.19
CA ALA A 203 -17.92 1.68 14.94
C ALA A 203 -17.10 1.51 16.23
N SER A 204 -17.65 0.90 17.27
CA SER A 204 -17.04 0.86 18.61
C SER A 204 -15.60 0.29 18.59
N TYR A 205 -15.37 -0.80 17.84
CA TYR A 205 -14.04 -1.40 17.77
C TYR A 205 -13.04 -0.50 17.04
N ALA A 206 -13.39 -0.01 15.84
CA ALA A 206 -12.49 0.85 15.07
C ALA A 206 -12.24 2.19 15.80
N ALA A 207 -13.25 2.75 16.47
CA ALA A 207 -13.12 3.94 17.30
C ALA A 207 -12.14 3.72 18.47
N ASP A 208 -12.21 2.57 19.13
CA ASP A 208 -11.25 2.20 20.19
C ASP A 208 -9.83 2.05 19.64
N ILE A 209 -9.65 1.40 18.48
CA ILE A 209 -8.34 1.33 17.80
C ILE A 209 -7.80 2.75 17.55
N TRP A 210 -8.63 3.66 17.03
CA TRP A 210 -8.20 5.04 16.74
C TRP A 210 -8.07 5.91 18.01
N GLY A 211 -8.64 5.49 19.14
CA GLY A 211 -8.61 6.23 20.41
C GLY A 211 -9.54 7.42 20.44
N VAL A 212 -10.68 7.33 19.75
CA VAL A 212 -11.70 8.38 19.65
C VAL A 212 -13.09 7.87 20.04
N SER A 213 -14.05 8.77 20.28
CA SER A 213 -15.44 8.37 20.47
C SER A 213 -16.04 7.82 19.17
N GLY A 214 -17.07 6.98 19.28
CA GLY A 214 -17.79 6.46 18.10
C GLY A 214 -18.36 7.58 17.21
N GLY A 215 -18.89 8.63 17.81
CA GLY A 215 -19.37 9.81 17.07
C GLY A 215 -18.24 10.55 16.34
N THR A 216 -17.11 10.77 17.00
CA THR A 216 -15.93 11.36 16.36
C THR A 216 -15.46 10.49 15.20
N TYR A 217 -15.32 9.18 15.43
CA TYR A 217 -14.91 8.23 14.40
C TYR A 217 -15.77 8.35 13.14
N GLN A 218 -17.09 8.32 13.27
CA GLN A 218 -18.00 8.42 12.13
C GLN A 218 -17.78 9.68 11.28
N HIS A 219 -17.42 10.81 11.91
CA HIS A 219 -17.19 12.07 11.21
C HIS A 219 -15.83 12.16 10.48
N ILE A 220 -14.82 11.49 11.01
CA ILE A 220 -13.46 11.53 10.45
C ILE A 220 -13.06 10.26 9.70
N ALA A 221 -13.76 9.15 9.88
CA ALA A 221 -13.57 7.92 9.12
C ALA A 221 -14.20 8.05 7.73
N ASP A 222 -13.70 9.00 6.95
CA ASP A 222 -14.13 9.39 5.62
C ASP A 222 -12.89 9.63 4.73
N LEU A 223 -13.10 9.66 3.43
CA LEU A 223 -12.04 9.75 2.44
C LEU A 223 -11.35 11.11 2.44
N TRP A 224 -10.05 11.13 2.65
CA TRP A 224 -9.19 12.26 2.33
C TRP A 224 -8.74 12.14 0.87
N PRO A 225 -8.67 13.24 0.07
CA PRO A 225 -8.97 14.63 0.41
C PRO A 225 -10.44 15.06 0.17
N LEU A 226 -11.37 14.15 -0.16
CA LEU A 226 -12.77 14.50 -0.38
C LEU A 226 -13.35 15.21 0.85
N ASN A 227 -13.17 14.62 2.03
CA ASN A 227 -13.38 15.28 3.30
C ASN A 227 -12.04 15.81 3.82
N PRO A 228 -11.86 17.15 3.94
CA PRO A 228 -10.60 17.71 4.44
C PRO A 228 -10.23 17.25 5.86
N ARG A 229 -11.19 16.75 6.66
CA ARG A 229 -10.96 16.15 7.98
C ARG A 229 -10.96 14.63 7.96
N GLY A 230 -11.08 14.03 6.77
CA GLY A 230 -11.04 12.60 6.60
C GLY A 230 -9.69 12.02 7.00
N GLU A 231 -9.72 10.81 7.56
CA GLU A 231 -8.54 10.08 8.03
C GLU A 231 -8.38 8.73 7.29
N ILE A 232 -9.16 8.50 6.22
CA ILE A 232 -9.08 7.30 5.38
C ILE A 232 -8.40 7.65 4.05
N ILE A 233 -7.36 6.89 3.71
CA ILE A 233 -6.70 6.89 2.42
C ILE A 233 -7.39 5.85 1.53
N PHE A 234 -7.72 6.22 0.30
CA PHE A 234 -8.12 5.26 -0.71
C PHE A 234 -7.15 5.31 -1.89
N GLY A 235 -6.61 4.17 -2.24
CA GLY A 235 -5.65 4.02 -3.33
C GLY A 235 -6.01 2.91 -4.28
N VAL A 236 -5.35 2.91 -5.43
CA VAL A 236 -5.53 1.91 -6.49
C VAL A 236 -4.19 1.47 -7.05
N LYS A 237 -4.15 0.24 -7.57
CA LYS A 237 -3.07 -0.24 -8.41
C LYS A 237 -3.51 -0.20 -9.87
N ILE A 238 -2.76 0.53 -10.68
CA ILE A 238 -2.86 0.55 -12.14
C ILE A 238 -1.78 -0.43 -12.61
N GLU A 239 -2.17 -1.66 -12.92
CA GLU A 239 -1.22 -2.76 -13.04
C GLU A 239 -1.56 -3.77 -14.14
N ASP A 240 -2.47 -3.38 -15.05
CA ASP A 240 -2.78 -4.14 -16.25
C ASP A 240 -3.26 -3.22 -17.38
N THR A 241 -3.33 -3.77 -18.59
CA THR A 241 -3.68 -3.01 -19.80
C THR A 241 -5.08 -2.39 -19.76
N TYR A 242 -6.04 -3.00 -19.06
CA TYR A 242 -7.40 -2.46 -18.93
C TYR A 242 -7.41 -1.26 -17.96
N ALA A 243 -6.66 -1.34 -16.87
CA ALA A 243 -6.50 -0.22 -15.94
C ALA A 243 -5.76 0.95 -16.60
N ASP A 244 -4.81 0.68 -17.50
CA ASP A 244 -4.12 1.71 -18.29
C ASP A 244 -5.08 2.52 -19.18
N GLU A 245 -6.05 1.87 -19.80
CA GLU A 245 -7.03 2.53 -20.66
C GLU A 245 -7.90 3.55 -19.91
N THR A 246 -8.15 3.29 -18.63
CA THR A 246 -9.06 4.06 -17.79
C THR A 246 -8.38 4.93 -16.74
N VAL A 247 -7.06 4.95 -16.67
CA VAL A 247 -6.27 5.61 -15.62
C VAL A 247 -6.68 7.08 -15.39
N ALA A 248 -6.93 7.83 -16.47
CA ALA A 248 -7.31 9.23 -16.38
C ALA A 248 -8.65 9.43 -15.67
N GLN A 249 -9.64 8.57 -15.94
CA GLN A 249 -10.95 8.60 -15.30
C GLN A 249 -10.87 8.13 -13.85
N THR A 250 -10.12 7.06 -13.60
CA THR A 250 -9.94 6.48 -12.26
C THR A 250 -9.27 7.47 -11.31
N LEU A 251 -8.19 8.11 -11.74
CA LEU A 251 -7.47 9.06 -10.88
C LEU A 251 -8.18 10.41 -10.72
N ALA A 252 -9.18 10.69 -11.54
CA ALA A 252 -10.03 11.88 -11.38
C ALA A 252 -11.21 11.68 -10.42
N ILE A 253 -11.41 10.47 -9.85
CA ILE A 253 -12.49 10.22 -8.88
C ILE A 253 -12.28 11.07 -7.62
N PRO A 254 -13.29 11.84 -7.17
CA PRO A 254 -13.17 12.66 -5.97
C PRO A 254 -12.83 11.82 -4.74
N GLY A 255 -11.74 12.16 -4.04
CA GLY A 255 -11.27 11.42 -2.86
C GLY A 255 -10.21 10.37 -3.15
N MET A 256 -9.78 10.20 -4.41
CA MET A 256 -8.62 9.37 -4.72
C MET A 256 -7.37 9.98 -4.08
N ALA A 257 -6.67 9.21 -3.22
CA ALA A 257 -5.53 9.71 -2.48
C ALA A 257 -4.19 9.24 -3.05
N MET A 258 -4.08 7.99 -3.49
CA MET A 258 -2.83 7.44 -4.02
C MET A 258 -3.06 6.47 -5.18
N ALA A 259 -2.03 6.28 -6.01
CA ALA A 259 -2.02 5.27 -7.05
C ALA A 259 -0.63 4.68 -7.26
N GLU A 260 -0.60 3.37 -7.40
CA GLU A 260 0.55 2.57 -7.79
C GLU A 260 0.46 2.23 -9.28
N TRP A 261 1.59 2.14 -9.98
CA TRP A 261 1.62 1.64 -11.35
C TRP A 261 1.86 0.13 -11.46
N GLY A 262 2.02 -0.58 -10.32
CA GLY A 262 2.08 -2.03 -10.18
C GLY A 262 3.07 -2.75 -11.12
N PRO A 263 4.39 -2.49 -11.04
CA PRO A 263 5.35 -2.96 -12.06
C PRO A 263 5.42 -4.49 -12.19
N GLY A 264 5.09 -5.24 -11.13
CA GLY A 264 5.07 -6.69 -11.15
C GLY A 264 4.01 -7.22 -12.12
N ASP A 265 2.77 -6.89 -11.86
CA ASP A 265 1.64 -7.33 -12.68
C ASP A 265 1.66 -6.70 -14.06
N HIS A 266 2.02 -5.42 -14.20
CA HIS A 266 2.22 -4.80 -15.51
C HIS A 266 3.20 -5.59 -16.37
N ASN A 267 4.30 -6.08 -15.80
CA ASN A 267 5.24 -6.91 -16.56
C ASN A 267 4.58 -8.18 -17.07
N LEU A 268 3.73 -8.85 -16.28
CA LEU A 268 2.98 -10.03 -16.72
C LEU A 268 2.04 -9.69 -17.87
N TRP A 269 1.33 -8.56 -17.80
CA TRP A 269 0.37 -8.15 -18.82
C TRP A 269 1.01 -7.62 -20.11
N LEU A 270 2.12 -6.90 -20.02
CA LEU A 270 2.78 -6.27 -21.17
C LEU A 270 3.82 -7.19 -21.84
N ASN A 271 4.52 -8.00 -21.06
CA ASN A 271 5.67 -8.78 -21.51
C ASN A 271 5.50 -10.30 -21.32
N GLY A 272 4.46 -10.74 -20.60
CA GLY A 272 4.27 -12.15 -20.23
C GLY A 272 5.41 -12.64 -19.33
N TYR A 273 5.71 -13.94 -19.42
CA TYR A 273 6.82 -14.55 -18.67
C TYR A 273 8.19 -14.34 -19.33
N HIS A 274 8.25 -13.64 -20.45
CA HIS A 274 9.45 -13.54 -21.30
C HIS A 274 10.51 -12.56 -20.83
N GLY A 275 10.45 -12.05 -19.62
CA GLY A 275 11.48 -11.16 -19.08
C GLY A 275 12.70 -11.88 -18.51
N VAL A 276 12.56 -13.15 -18.07
CA VAL A 276 13.64 -13.92 -17.43
C VAL A 276 13.45 -15.41 -17.70
N GLU A 277 14.25 -15.98 -18.58
CA GLU A 277 14.10 -17.38 -19.06
C GLU A 277 14.45 -18.46 -18.02
N ASP A 278 15.13 -18.15 -16.94
CA ASP A 278 15.65 -19.12 -15.96
C ASP A 278 14.90 -19.14 -14.63
N GLY A 279 13.58 -19.32 -14.64
CA GLY A 279 12.81 -19.45 -13.40
C GLY A 279 12.85 -18.20 -12.54
N GLY A 280 13.26 -17.09 -13.14
CA GLY A 280 13.14 -15.78 -12.56
C GLY A 280 11.69 -15.54 -12.22
N LEU A 281 11.46 -15.12 -11.05
CA LEU A 281 10.16 -14.96 -10.46
C LEU A 281 9.30 -14.07 -11.34
N SER A 282 8.33 -14.67 -11.98
CA SER A 282 7.21 -13.95 -12.57
C SER A 282 6.73 -12.91 -11.57
N GLY A 283 6.56 -11.69 -11.99
CA GLY A 283 6.10 -10.60 -11.13
C GLY A 283 7.18 -9.78 -10.42
N HIS A 284 8.45 -10.20 -10.38
CA HIS A 284 9.51 -9.34 -9.89
C HIS A 284 10.16 -8.55 -11.04
N PRO A 285 9.94 -7.24 -11.13
CA PRO A 285 10.50 -6.45 -12.23
C PRO A 285 12.02 -6.32 -12.17
N VAL A 286 12.62 -6.47 -10.98
CA VAL A 286 14.06 -6.41 -10.77
C VAL A 286 14.58 -7.75 -10.28
N VAL A 287 15.39 -8.43 -11.08
CA VAL A 287 16.00 -9.73 -10.75
C VAL A 287 17.44 -9.54 -10.30
N ARG A 288 17.80 -10.20 -9.20
CA ARG A 288 19.13 -10.13 -8.62
C ARG A 288 19.75 -11.53 -8.52
N ASP A 289 21.04 -11.62 -8.68
CA ASP A 289 21.79 -12.85 -8.41
C ASP A 289 21.94 -13.11 -6.88
N ALA A 290 22.56 -14.24 -6.54
CA ALA A 290 22.82 -14.62 -5.15
C ALA A 290 23.70 -13.62 -4.37
N ALA A 291 24.48 -12.79 -5.07
CA ALA A 291 25.29 -11.72 -4.49
C ALA A 291 24.50 -10.41 -4.33
N GLY A 292 23.24 -10.35 -4.79
CA GLY A 292 22.39 -9.18 -4.76
C GLY A 292 22.57 -8.21 -5.92
N LYS A 293 23.38 -8.57 -6.93
CA LYS A 293 23.60 -7.75 -8.13
C LYS A 293 22.39 -7.85 -9.05
N VAL A 294 21.91 -6.74 -9.57
CA VAL A 294 20.85 -6.69 -10.59
C VAL A 294 21.38 -7.35 -11.87
N ILE A 295 20.70 -8.40 -12.32
CA ILE A 295 20.97 -9.11 -13.57
C ILE A 295 19.93 -8.83 -14.66
N ALA A 296 18.72 -8.41 -14.26
CA ALA A 296 17.69 -7.92 -15.17
C ALA A 296 16.80 -6.91 -14.44
N ASP A 297 16.39 -5.87 -15.13
CA ASP A 297 15.42 -4.87 -14.66
C ASP A 297 14.40 -4.62 -15.76
N VAL A 298 13.31 -5.37 -15.70
CA VAL A 298 12.21 -5.24 -16.68
C VAL A 298 11.40 -3.99 -16.46
N SER A 299 11.46 -3.37 -15.28
CA SER A 299 10.78 -2.10 -15.02
C SER A 299 11.37 -0.94 -15.84
N ALA A 300 12.60 -1.08 -16.32
CA ALA A 300 13.28 -0.14 -17.18
C ALA A 300 13.04 -0.37 -18.70
N LEU A 301 12.24 -1.36 -19.09
CA LEU A 301 11.87 -1.54 -20.48
C LEU A 301 11.06 -0.36 -21.00
N PRO A 302 11.22 0.05 -22.29
CA PRO A 302 10.54 1.22 -22.83
C PRO A 302 9.01 1.22 -22.68
N ASN A 303 8.35 0.06 -22.83
CA ASN A 303 6.92 -0.08 -22.63
C ASN A 303 6.51 0.07 -21.16
N MET A 304 7.31 -0.43 -20.22
CA MET A 304 7.10 -0.30 -18.78
C MET A 304 7.28 1.15 -18.34
N GLU A 305 8.35 1.82 -18.80
CA GLU A 305 8.59 3.24 -18.53
C GLU A 305 7.50 4.14 -19.12
N ALA A 306 6.95 3.81 -20.28
CA ALA A 306 5.84 4.55 -20.88
C ALA A 306 4.57 4.51 -20.01
N VAL A 307 4.23 3.35 -19.49
CA VAL A 307 3.10 3.19 -18.56
C VAL A 307 3.34 3.92 -17.25
N ARG A 308 4.52 3.74 -16.65
CA ARG A 308 4.91 4.45 -15.43
C ARG A 308 4.78 5.97 -15.59
N ALA A 309 5.33 6.50 -16.68
CA ALA A 309 5.26 7.94 -16.99
C ALA A 309 3.82 8.43 -17.14
N ARG A 310 2.94 7.64 -17.76
CA ARG A 310 1.52 7.94 -17.91
C ARG A 310 0.79 7.99 -16.57
N VAL A 311 0.97 6.97 -15.72
CA VAL A 311 0.35 6.96 -14.39
C VAL A 311 0.84 8.13 -13.54
N LEU A 312 2.16 8.41 -13.54
CA LEU A 312 2.74 9.56 -12.84
C LEU A 312 2.17 10.89 -13.33
N ALA A 313 2.00 11.06 -14.65
CA ALA A 313 1.43 12.27 -15.23
C ALA A 313 -0.02 12.50 -14.78
N GLU A 314 -0.85 11.45 -14.79
CA GLU A 314 -2.24 11.53 -14.31
C GLU A 314 -2.31 11.74 -12.79
N CYS A 315 -1.40 11.16 -12.01
CA CYS A 315 -1.27 11.44 -10.58
C CYS A 315 -0.99 12.93 -10.33
N LYS A 316 -0.01 13.50 -11.01
CA LYS A 316 0.33 14.94 -10.89
C LYS A 316 -0.85 15.85 -11.27
N LYS A 317 -1.54 15.55 -12.36
CA LYS A 317 -2.69 16.29 -12.84
C LYS A 317 -3.84 16.32 -11.84
N ASN A 318 -4.10 15.17 -11.19
CA ASN A 318 -5.21 15.01 -10.26
C ASN A 318 -4.79 15.18 -8.78
N LYS A 319 -3.52 15.52 -8.50
CA LYS A 319 -2.96 15.64 -7.13
C LYS A 319 -3.09 14.35 -6.31
N VAL A 320 -3.01 13.20 -6.98
CA VAL A 320 -2.96 11.87 -6.39
C VAL A 320 -1.51 11.52 -6.08
N MET A 321 -1.25 10.91 -4.92
CA MET A 321 0.09 10.53 -4.47
C MET A 321 0.58 9.33 -5.27
N PHE A 322 1.60 9.53 -6.10
CA PHE A 322 2.19 8.46 -6.91
C PHE A 322 3.02 7.51 -6.04
N LEU A 323 2.75 6.22 -6.17
CA LEU A 323 3.48 5.15 -5.50
C LEU A 323 4.43 4.46 -6.46
N ASN A 324 5.69 4.32 -6.06
CA ASN A 324 6.69 3.53 -6.75
C ASN A 324 7.68 2.88 -5.77
N ALA A 325 8.33 1.79 -6.22
CA ALA A 325 9.48 1.22 -5.53
C ALA A 325 10.69 2.14 -5.63
N ALA A 326 11.56 2.10 -4.62
CA ALA A 326 12.81 2.84 -4.66
C ALA A 326 13.94 2.10 -3.91
N GLU A 327 15.16 2.43 -4.30
CA GLU A 327 16.40 1.86 -3.77
C GLU A 327 17.39 2.96 -3.39
N THR A 328 18.47 2.59 -2.70
CA THR A 328 19.57 3.50 -2.37
C THR A 328 20.58 3.66 -3.51
N GLU A 329 20.68 2.64 -4.36
CA GLU A 329 21.66 2.60 -5.45
C GLU A 329 21.40 3.68 -6.51
N PRO A 330 22.43 4.22 -7.15
CA PRO A 330 22.27 5.12 -8.28
C PRO A 330 21.55 4.43 -9.45
N GLY A 331 20.55 5.11 -10.02
CA GLY A 331 19.76 4.59 -11.13
C GLY A 331 18.36 5.20 -11.16
N HIS A 332 17.52 4.71 -12.07
CA HIS A 332 16.16 5.23 -12.22
C HIS A 332 15.26 4.94 -11.00
N ASN A 333 15.57 3.89 -10.22
CA ASN A 333 14.89 3.56 -8.96
C ASN A 333 15.52 4.24 -7.72
N ASN A 334 16.53 5.10 -7.88
CA ASN A 334 17.09 5.81 -6.73
C ASN A 334 16.03 6.68 -6.04
N VAL A 335 15.92 6.56 -4.72
CA VAL A 335 14.87 7.23 -3.94
C VAL A 335 14.86 8.74 -4.10
N VAL A 336 16.03 9.38 -4.20
CA VAL A 336 16.11 10.84 -4.39
C VAL A 336 15.59 11.22 -5.77
N GLN A 337 15.90 10.42 -6.80
CA GLN A 337 15.38 10.65 -8.15
C GLN A 337 13.87 10.42 -8.21
N GLN A 338 13.38 9.34 -7.60
CA GLN A 338 11.95 9.06 -7.51
C GLN A 338 11.17 10.21 -6.85
N ILE A 339 11.68 10.76 -5.75
CA ILE A 339 11.07 11.92 -5.08
C ILE A 339 11.08 13.17 -5.97
N ARG A 340 12.19 13.44 -6.67
CA ARG A 340 12.26 14.55 -7.64
C ARG A 340 11.26 14.39 -8.78
N ASP A 341 11.03 13.18 -9.22
CA ASP A 341 10.05 12.85 -10.26
C ASP A 341 8.60 12.97 -9.75
N GLY A 342 8.39 13.02 -8.44
CA GLY A 342 7.07 13.24 -7.83
C GLY A 342 6.50 12.00 -7.14
N CYS A 343 7.32 11.00 -6.82
CA CYS A 343 6.92 9.88 -5.97
C CYS A 343 6.67 10.37 -4.54
N MET A 344 5.47 10.14 -4.04
CA MET A 344 5.03 10.55 -2.70
C MET A 344 4.72 9.35 -1.80
N VAL A 345 4.73 8.15 -2.36
CA VAL A 345 4.58 6.89 -1.63
C VAL A 345 5.71 5.96 -2.06
N VAL A 346 6.64 5.68 -1.16
CA VAL A 346 7.84 4.91 -1.47
C VAL A 346 7.71 3.49 -0.94
N ALA A 347 7.65 2.50 -1.84
CA ALA A 347 7.85 1.11 -1.51
C ALA A 347 9.37 0.87 -1.34
N ALA A 348 9.81 0.81 -0.10
CA ALA A 348 11.20 0.71 0.23
C ALA A 348 11.66 -0.76 0.29
N GLY A 349 12.07 -1.34 -0.81
CA GLY A 349 12.47 -2.75 -0.98
C GLY A 349 13.45 -3.31 0.06
N GLN A 350 14.47 -4.08 -0.34
CA GLN A 350 15.38 -4.79 0.58
C GLN A 350 16.21 -3.89 1.51
N GLY A 351 16.38 -2.62 1.23
CA GLY A 351 17.08 -1.65 2.07
C GLY A 351 16.16 -0.73 2.84
N GLY A 352 14.91 -1.10 3.07
CA GLY A 352 13.77 -0.28 3.49
C GLY A 352 14.08 0.90 4.41
N GLU A 353 14.75 0.68 5.52
CA GLU A 353 15.10 1.76 6.44
C GLU A 353 16.16 2.70 5.83
N ASP A 354 17.15 2.19 5.12
CA ASP A 354 18.20 3.02 4.49
C ASP A 354 17.62 3.87 3.37
N VAL A 355 16.71 3.32 2.56
CA VAL A 355 15.93 4.07 1.54
C VAL A 355 15.15 5.21 2.20
N ALA A 356 14.43 4.90 3.28
CA ALA A 356 13.64 5.89 4.00
C ALA A 356 14.52 7.00 4.60
N ILE A 357 15.68 6.67 5.17
CA ILE A 357 16.59 7.65 5.74
C ILE A 357 17.13 8.57 4.65
N MET A 358 17.61 8.01 3.53
CA MET A 358 18.11 8.81 2.41
C MET A 358 17.06 9.80 1.89
N GLY A 359 15.83 9.34 1.70
CA GLY A 359 14.75 10.20 1.22
C GLY A 359 14.33 11.26 2.24
N ARG A 360 14.31 10.94 3.53
CA ARG A 360 13.99 11.89 4.62
C ARG A 360 15.05 12.97 4.78
N GLU A 361 16.34 12.61 4.67
CA GLU A 361 17.43 13.58 4.66
C GLU A 361 17.35 14.51 3.45
N PHE A 362 17.06 13.97 2.26
CA PHE A 362 16.86 14.76 1.05
C PHE A 362 15.73 15.79 1.20
N THR A 363 14.59 15.36 1.76
CA THR A 363 13.41 16.23 1.94
C THR A 363 13.45 17.08 3.21
N LYS A 364 14.51 16.97 4.02
CA LYS A 364 14.68 17.68 5.31
C LYS A 364 13.47 17.48 6.22
N ARG A 365 13.06 16.23 6.37
CA ARG A 365 11.86 15.89 7.13
C ARG A 365 11.96 16.27 8.60
N ARG A 366 10.92 16.91 9.12
CA ARG A 366 10.86 17.36 10.52
C ARG A 366 10.16 16.38 11.46
N MET A 367 9.17 15.61 10.95
CA MET A 367 8.43 14.64 11.75
C MET A 367 9.34 13.47 12.18
N PRO A 368 9.43 13.13 13.48
CA PRO A 368 10.15 11.94 13.96
C PRO A 368 9.59 10.62 13.42
N VAL A 369 10.43 9.61 13.38
CA VAL A 369 10.08 8.28 12.86
C VAL A 369 9.90 7.29 14.00
#